data_4d42e92063c36de5ec63f2734c999461
#
_entry.id   4d42e92063c36de5ec63f2734c999461
#
_cell.length_a   1.000
_cell.length_b   1.000
_cell.length_c   1.000
_cell.angle_alpha   90.00
_cell.angle_beta   90.00
_cell.angle_gamma   90.00
#
_symmetry.space_group_name_H-M   'P 1'
#
loop_
_entity.id
_entity.type
_entity.pdbx_description
1 polymer ?
#
loop_
_entity_poly.entity_id
_entity_poly.type
_entity_poly.pdbx_seq_one_letter_code
_entity_poly.pdbx_strand_id
1 'polypeptide(L)'
;SHADILHNFSDFVAQDLSTELRYQDPELATQKHSACITPQAVDQVKQILKQYIETPGAIEQWFGCYMTEHKYAQQQQELYLDNSVDEIIEAMQQAEHICKIPGTRLAFQHTDTDQSDAMLLFVNGMCCQITRQQQAFVIQLTESDSVLATDLAEQPERLKLLANLIKIGAYEIN
;
A
#
# COMPACT_ATOMS: atom_id res chain seq x y z
N SER A 1 1.56 -9.38 17.29
CA SER A 1 0.67 -10.48 17.77
C SER A 1 -0.51 -10.66 16.81
N HIS A 2 -1.28 -11.76 16.92
CA HIS A 2 -2.54 -11.93 16.17
C HIS A 2 -3.54 -10.79 16.46
N ALA A 3 -3.55 -10.28 17.70
CA ALA A 3 -4.42 -9.17 18.08
C ALA A 3 -4.07 -7.88 17.32
N ASP A 4 -2.79 -7.57 17.16
CA ASP A 4 -2.34 -6.38 16.43
C ASP A 4 -2.71 -6.47 14.94
N ILE A 5 -2.56 -7.67 14.35
CA ILE A 5 -2.95 -7.94 12.96
C ILE A 5 -4.45 -7.70 12.77
N LEU A 6 -5.30 -8.27 13.63
CA LEU A 6 -6.75 -8.13 13.53
C LEU A 6 -7.20 -6.68 13.78
N HIS A 7 -6.58 -5.98 14.72
CA HIS A 7 -6.89 -4.59 15.00
C HIS A 7 -6.56 -3.68 13.82
N ASN A 8 -5.33 -3.80 13.29
CA ASN A 8 -4.90 -3.00 12.14
C ASN A 8 -5.71 -3.31 10.88
N PHE A 9 -6.08 -4.59 10.64
CA PHE A 9 -6.97 -4.94 9.53
C PHE A 9 -8.36 -4.32 9.69
N SER A 10 -8.89 -4.31 10.93
CA SER A 10 -10.18 -3.67 11.19
C SER A 10 -10.15 -2.17 10.93
N ASP A 11 -9.05 -1.49 11.29
CA ASP A 11 -8.86 -0.07 11.01
C ASP A 11 -8.76 0.20 9.49
N PHE A 12 -8.05 -0.66 8.77
CA PHE A 12 -7.96 -0.59 7.30
C PHE A 12 -9.34 -0.72 6.63
N VAL A 13 -10.11 -1.73 7.02
CA VAL A 13 -11.47 -1.92 6.50
C VAL A 13 -12.37 -0.74 6.85
N ALA A 14 -12.24 -0.18 8.07
CA ALA A 14 -13.07 0.93 8.53
C ALA A 14 -12.86 2.24 7.74
N GLN A 15 -11.68 2.45 7.12
CA GLN A 15 -11.39 3.65 6.31
C GLN A 15 -12.27 3.73 5.06
N ASP A 16 -12.61 2.58 4.46
CA ASP A 16 -13.42 2.52 3.24
C ASP A 16 -14.90 2.30 3.52
N LEU A 17 -15.30 2.12 4.80
CA LEU A 17 -16.69 1.93 5.16
C LEU A 17 -17.47 3.24 5.03
N SER A 18 -18.42 3.28 4.08
CA SER A 18 -19.44 4.31 4.06
C SER A 18 -20.28 4.22 5.34
N THR A 19 -20.40 5.34 6.06
CA THR A 19 -21.26 5.46 7.27
C THR A 19 -22.75 5.23 6.98
N GLU A 20 -23.12 5.16 5.69
CA GLU A 20 -24.48 4.91 5.22
C GLU A 20 -24.83 3.42 5.15
N LEU A 21 -23.82 2.52 5.17
CA LEU A 21 -24.02 1.09 5.19
C LEU A 21 -24.44 0.64 6.59
N ARG A 22 -25.74 0.71 6.84
CA ARG A 22 -26.33 0.16 8.07
C ARG A 22 -26.70 -1.30 7.84
N TYR A 23 -26.44 -2.14 8.84
CA TYR A 23 -27.01 -3.47 8.89
C TYR A 23 -28.54 -3.36 8.77
N GLN A 24 -29.09 -3.94 7.74
CA GLN A 24 -30.52 -4.06 7.53
C GLN A 24 -30.87 -5.55 7.47
N ASP A 25 -31.82 -5.97 8.28
CA ASP A 25 -32.39 -7.30 8.20
C ASP A 25 -33.76 -7.20 7.50
N PRO A 26 -33.81 -7.31 6.17
CA PRO A 26 -35.05 -7.14 5.40
C PRO A 26 -36.04 -8.31 5.60
N GLU A 27 -35.58 -9.43 6.17
CA GLU A 27 -36.36 -10.65 6.34
C GLU A 27 -36.64 -10.97 7.83
N LEU A 28 -36.73 -9.97 8.69
CA LEU A 28 -37.08 -10.15 10.10
C LEU A 28 -38.47 -10.79 10.22
N ALA A 29 -38.50 -12.12 10.24
CA ALA A 29 -39.68 -12.87 10.62
C ALA A 29 -40.01 -12.57 12.09
N THR A 30 -41.32 -12.46 12.40
CA THR A 30 -41.78 -12.25 13.78
C THR A 30 -41.26 -13.38 14.67
N GLN A 31 -40.33 -13.05 15.56
CA GLN A 31 -39.69 -14.02 16.45
C GLN A 31 -40.60 -14.34 17.63
N LYS A 32 -40.62 -15.61 18.03
CA LYS A 32 -41.37 -16.08 19.19
C LYS A 32 -40.82 -15.49 20.51
N HIS A 33 -39.54 -15.15 20.53
CA HIS A 33 -38.84 -14.53 21.65
C HIS A 33 -37.97 -13.39 21.14
N SER A 34 -38.28 -12.15 21.50
CA SER A 34 -37.62 -10.94 21.03
C SER A 34 -36.12 -10.85 21.41
N ALA A 35 -35.70 -11.60 22.42
CA ALA A 35 -34.29 -11.65 22.86
C ALA A 35 -33.48 -12.79 22.23
N CYS A 36 -34.04 -13.53 21.29
CA CYS A 36 -33.35 -14.64 20.65
C CYS A 36 -32.48 -14.15 19.47
N ILE A 37 -31.17 -14.39 19.55
CA ILE A 37 -30.28 -14.19 18.39
C ILE A 37 -30.43 -15.41 17.49
N THR A 38 -30.95 -15.21 16.29
CA THR A 38 -31.18 -16.32 15.35
C THR A 38 -29.89 -16.78 14.67
N PRO A 39 -29.78 -18.05 14.25
CA PRO A 39 -28.67 -18.52 13.43
C PRO A 39 -28.50 -17.70 12.15
N GLN A 40 -29.62 -17.29 11.52
CA GLN A 40 -29.60 -16.46 10.32
C GLN A 40 -28.92 -15.11 10.56
N ALA A 41 -29.21 -14.41 11.68
CA ALA A 41 -28.56 -13.16 12.01
C ALA A 41 -27.04 -13.33 12.19
N VAL A 42 -26.61 -14.43 12.84
CA VAL A 42 -25.19 -14.76 12.98
C VAL A 42 -24.54 -15.04 11.62
N ASP A 43 -25.21 -15.76 10.74
CA ASP A 43 -24.69 -16.10 9.42
C ASP A 43 -24.60 -14.86 8.51
N GLN A 44 -25.51 -13.91 8.61
CA GLN A 44 -25.44 -12.62 7.92
C GLN A 44 -24.19 -11.82 8.37
N VAL A 45 -23.92 -11.74 9.68
CA VAL A 45 -22.71 -11.08 10.20
C VAL A 45 -21.45 -11.77 9.68
N LYS A 46 -21.41 -13.11 9.67
CA LYS A 46 -20.29 -13.85 9.08
C LYS A 46 -20.09 -13.54 7.60
N GLN A 47 -21.17 -13.42 6.81
CA GLN A 47 -21.08 -13.07 5.39
C GLN A 47 -20.52 -11.66 5.19
N ILE A 48 -20.94 -10.69 6.00
CA ILE A 48 -20.38 -9.34 5.96
C ILE A 48 -18.87 -9.38 6.20
N LEU A 49 -18.41 -10.01 7.27
CA LEU A 49 -16.99 -10.12 7.59
C LEU A 49 -16.21 -10.85 6.48
N LYS A 50 -16.80 -11.94 5.96
CA LYS A 50 -16.23 -12.74 4.89
C LYS A 50 -16.05 -11.93 3.61
N GLN A 51 -17.00 -11.07 3.26
CA GLN A 51 -16.94 -10.20 2.08
C GLN A 51 -15.69 -9.31 2.09
N TYR A 52 -15.32 -8.73 3.24
CA TYR A 52 -14.13 -7.87 3.35
C TYR A 52 -12.83 -8.68 3.23
N ILE A 53 -12.81 -9.91 3.80
CA ILE A 53 -11.64 -10.79 3.72
C ILE A 53 -11.44 -11.34 2.30
N GLU A 54 -12.53 -11.64 1.60
CA GLU A 54 -12.50 -12.25 0.25
C GLU A 54 -12.49 -11.21 -0.89
N THR A 55 -12.50 -9.90 -0.57
CA THR A 55 -12.33 -8.87 -1.59
C THR A 55 -10.97 -9.03 -2.27
N PRO A 56 -10.93 -9.25 -3.60
CA PRO A 56 -9.67 -9.48 -4.30
C PRO A 56 -8.68 -8.34 -4.11
N GLY A 57 -7.46 -8.67 -3.72
CA GLY A 57 -6.38 -7.69 -3.51
C GLY A 57 -6.43 -6.93 -2.18
N ALA A 58 -7.52 -7.01 -1.39
CA ALA A 58 -7.65 -6.25 -0.15
C ALA A 58 -6.64 -6.68 0.92
N ILE A 59 -6.50 -7.99 1.13
CA ILE A 59 -5.55 -8.55 2.10
C ILE A 59 -4.11 -8.28 1.66
N GLU A 60 -3.81 -8.44 0.38
CA GLU A 60 -2.50 -8.20 -0.21
C GLU A 60 -2.09 -6.74 -0.02
N GLN A 61 -2.95 -5.81 -0.37
CA GLN A 61 -2.70 -4.38 -0.22
C GLN A 61 -2.53 -3.99 1.24
N TRP A 62 -3.47 -4.39 2.10
CA TRP A 62 -3.39 -4.13 3.52
C TRP A 62 -2.11 -4.68 4.14
N PHE A 63 -1.80 -5.95 3.89
CA PHE A 63 -0.66 -6.61 4.51
C PHE A 63 0.67 -6.01 4.06
N GLY A 64 0.79 -5.67 2.78
CA GLY A 64 1.98 -4.99 2.25
C GLY A 64 2.19 -3.61 2.89
N CYS A 65 1.13 -2.81 3.03
CA CYS A 65 1.18 -1.54 3.74
C CYS A 65 1.57 -1.74 5.22
N TYR A 66 0.91 -2.66 5.92
CA TYR A 66 1.19 -2.98 7.32
C TYR A 66 2.64 -3.41 7.57
N MET A 67 3.21 -4.22 6.68
CA MET A 67 4.59 -4.71 6.80
C MET A 67 5.64 -3.62 6.57
N THR A 68 5.31 -2.61 5.77
CA THR A 68 6.20 -1.49 5.43
C THR A 68 5.94 -0.23 6.26
N GLU A 69 4.86 -0.20 7.06
CA GLU A 69 4.53 0.95 7.89
C GLU A 69 5.65 1.30 8.86
N HIS A 70 5.96 2.58 8.95
CA HIS A 70 6.93 3.12 9.89
C HIS A 70 6.33 3.22 11.29
N LYS A 71 6.79 2.41 12.23
CA LYS A 71 6.35 2.48 13.63
C LYS A 71 6.75 3.77 14.37
N TYR A 72 7.64 4.57 13.77
CA TYR A 72 8.19 5.80 14.36
C TYR A 72 8.19 6.95 13.34
N ALA A 73 7.04 7.22 12.77
CA ALA A 73 6.85 8.21 11.68
C ALA A 73 7.16 9.68 12.04
N GLN A 74 7.73 9.98 13.21
CA GLN A 74 7.93 11.36 13.69
C GLN A 74 9.13 12.10 13.10
N GLN A 75 9.89 11.52 12.16
CA GLN A 75 11.09 12.16 11.59
C GLN A 75 11.21 12.04 10.07
N GLN A 76 10.11 11.85 9.34
CA GLN A 76 10.21 11.99 7.88
C GLN A 76 10.44 13.46 7.55
N GLN A 77 11.62 13.77 7.03
CA GLN A 77 11.91 15.07 6.44
C GLN A 77 11.02 15.24 5.22
N GLU A 78 10.12 16.21 5.27
CA GLU A 78 9.24 16.65 4.16
C GLU A 78 10.05 17.42 3.09
N LEU A 79 11.22 16.90 2.68
CA LEU A 79 12.20 17.64 1.87
C LEU A 79 11.71 18.00 0.47
N TYR A 80 10.76 17.25 -0.10
CA TYR A 80 10.36 17.41 -1.50
C TYR A 80 8.85 17.45 -1.73
N LEU A 81 8.03 17.61 -0.68
CA LEU A 81 6.57 17.57 -0.80
C LEU A 81 6.02 18.63 -1.77
N ASP A 82 6.62 19.81 -1.77
CA ASP A 82 6.17 20.95 -2.58
C ASP A 82 6.70 20.93 -4.02
N ASN A 83 7.71 20.10 -4.32
CA ASN A 83 8.29 20.01 -5.65
C ASN A 83 7.41 19.17 -6.60
N SER A 84 7.34 19.58 -7.85
CA SER A 84 6.77 18.77 -8.91
C SER A 84 7.67 17.55 -9.22
N VAL A 85 7.09 16.50 -9.80
CA VAL A 85 7.86 15.32 -10.24
C VAL A 85 8.93 15.71 -11.26
N ASP A 86 8.64 16.67 -12.15
CA ASP A 86 9.57 17.13 -13.19
C ASP A 86 10.76 17.87 -12.58
N GLU A 87 10.56 18.73 -11.59
CA GLU A 87 11.65 19.40 -10.85
C GLU A 87 12.55 18.40 -10.13
N ILE A 88 11.97 17.36 -9.53
CA ILE A 88 12.76 16.28 -8.90
C ILE A 88 13.57 15.53 -9.95
N ILE A 89 13.00 15.22 -11.12
CA ILE A 89 13.71 14.56 -12.22
C ILE A 89 14.88 15.41 -12.71
N GLU A 90 14.70 16.72 -12.87
CA GLU A 90 15.78 17.64 -13.23
C GLU A 90 16.91 17.65 -12.20
N ALA A 91 16.57 17.67 -10.92
CA ALA A 91 17.55 17.58 -9.84
C ALA A 91 18.29 16.22 -9.84
N MET A 92 17.59 15.11 -10.06
CA MET A 92 18.19 13.77 -10.17
C MET A 92 19.21 13.67 -11.31
N GLN A 93 18.96 14.35 -12.44
CA GLN A 93 19.87 14.34 -13.60
C GLN A 93 21.20 15.07 -13.34
N GLN A 94 21.26 15.93 -12.32
CA GLN A 94 22.45 16.68 -11.92
C GLN A 94 23.20 16.01 -10.76
N ALA A 95 22.60 14.99 -10.16
CA ALA A 95 23.17 14.25 -9.04
C ALA A 95 24.14 13.15 -9.51
N GLU A 96 24.96 12.67 -8.59
CA GLU A 96 25.78 11.47 -8.80
C GLU A 96 25.05 10.22 -8.30
N HIS A 97 24.45 10.32 -7.12
CA HIS A 97 23.76 9.22 -6.46
C HIS A 97 22.37 9.61 -5.96
N ILE A 98 21.44 8.67 -6.02
CA ILE A 98 20.16 8.74 -5.32
C ILE A 98 20.17 7.63 -4.28
N CYS A 99 20.05 8.01 -3.00
CA CYS A 99 20.23 7.12 -1.88
C CYS A 99 18.92 6.83 -1.16
N LYS A 100 18.75 5.60 -0.72
CA LYS A 100 17.62 5.21 0.12
C LYS A 100 17.77 5.84 1.51
N ILE A 101 16.74 6.53 1.98
CA ILE A 101 16.74 7.16 3.30
C ILE A 101 16.78 6.06 4.38
N PRO A 102 17.68 6.17 5.39
CA PRO A 102 17.76 5.19 6.46
C PRO A 102 16.42 4.95 7.15
N GLY A 103 16.05 3.70 7.29
CA GLY A 103 14.76 3.31 7.87
C GLY A 103 13.64 3.12 6.87
N THR A 104 13.79 3.51 5.61
CA THR A 104 12.83 3.22 4.54
C THR A 104 12.60 1.72 4.41
N ARG A 105 11.33 1.33 4.41
CA ARG A 105 10.90 -0.06 4.23
C ARG A 105 10.28 -0.22 2.86
N LEU A 106 10.82 -1.16 2.10
CA LEU A 106 10.36 -1.54 0.78
C LEU A 106 9.95 -3.01 0.79
N ALA A 107 8.82 -3.32 0.17
CA ALA A 107 8.41 -4.68 -0.14
C ALA A 107 7.67 -4.67 -1.48
N PHE A 108 7.63 -5.79 -2.17
CA PHE A 108 6.82 -5.95 -3.38
C PHE A 108 6.09 -7.28 -3.39
N GLN A 109 5.02 -7.34 -4.16
CA GLN A 109 4.24 -8.55 -4.38
C GLN A 109 3.83 -8.64 -5.85
N HIS A 110 4.02 -9.81 -6.45
CA HIS A 110 3.43 -10.13 -7.74
C HIS A 110 1.95 -10.45 -7.53
N THR A 111 1.09 -9.81 -8.31
CA THR A 111 -0.34 -10.14 -8.30
C THR A 111 -0.57 -11.27 -9.30
N ASP A 112 -0.77 -12.48 -8.77
CA ASP A 112 -1.12 -13.68 -9.55
C ASP A 112 -2.58 -13.61 -10.04
N THR A 113 -2.86 -12.67 -10.94
CA THR A 113 -4.08 -12.78 -11.75
C THR A 113 -3.68 -13.23 -13.13
N ASP A 114 -4.29 -14.31 -13.61
CA ASP A 114 -4.05 -14.99 -14.91
C ASP A 114 -4.00 -14.07 -16.16
N GLN A 115 -4.17 -12.76 -16.00
CA GLN A 115 -4.23 -11.77 -17.07
C GLN A 115 -3.36 -10.51 -16.87
N SER A 116 -2.71 -10.30 -15.74
CA SER A 116 -1.85 -9.13 -15.55
C SER A 116 -0.56 -9.49 -14.82
N ASP A 117 0.55 -9.32 -15.51
CA ASP A 117 1.92 -9.26 -14.96
C ASP A 117 2.05 -8.01 -14.07
N ALA A 118 1.12 -7.80 -13.14
CA ALA A 118 1.10 -6.64 -12.28
C ALA A 118 1.91 -6.92 -11.01
N MET A 119 2.58 -5.90 -10.53
CA MET A 119 3.32 -5.91 -9.27
C MET A 119 2.84 -4.76 -8.41
N LEU A 120 2.69 -4.99 -7.13
CA LEU A 120 2.49 -3.95 -6.12
C LEU A 120 3.82 -3.67 -5.43
N LEU A 121 4.17 -2.40 -5.30
CA LEU A 121 5.28 -1.92 -4.48
C LEU A 121 4.71 -1.26 -3.23
N PHE A 122 5.21 -1.65 -2.08
CA PHE A 122 4.88 -1.08 -0.79
C PHE A 122 6.07 -0.31 -0.24
N VAL A 123 5.84 0.93 0.16
CA VAL A 123 6.88 1.83 0.64
C VAL A 123 6.36 2.61 1.82
N ASN A 124 6.95 2.42 3.01
CA ASN A 124 6.60 3.17 4.21
C ASN A 124 5.08 3.21 4.52
N GLY A 125 4.37 2.10 4.27
CA GLY A 125 2.93 1.98 4.49
C GLY A 125 2.05 2.42 3.32
N MET A 126 2.63 2.86 2.20
CA MET A 126 1.91 3.23 0.98
C MET A 126 2.01 2.14 -0.08
N CYS A 127 0.98 1.99 -0.90
CA CYS A 127 0.92 1.03 -2.00
C CYS A 127 0.95 1.75 -3.35
N CYS A 128 1.81 1.29 -4.26
CA CYS A 128 1.93 1.78 -5.63
C CYS A 128 1.82 0.62 -6.62
N GLN A 129 1.05 0.83 -7.69
CA GLN A 129 1.03 -0.12 -8.82
C GLN A 129 2.26 0.08 -9.68
N ILE A 130 2.89 -1.03 -10.07
CA ILE A 130 4.14 -1.06 -10.83
C ILE A 130 3.87 -1.64 -12.21
N THR A 131 4.32 -0.92 -13.23
CA THR A 131 4.25 -1.40 -14.62
C THR A 131 5.27 -2.51 -14.86
N ARG A 132 5.04 -3.35 -15.88
CA ARG A 132 5.96 -4.41 -16.27
C ARG A 132 7.38 -3.89 -16.53
N GLN A 133 7.52 -2.70 -17.11
CA GLN A 133 8.81 -2.09 -17.40
C GLN A 133 9.59 -1.68 -16.15
N GLN A 134 8.88 -1.42 -15.04
CA GLN A 134 9.47 -1.00 -13.77
C GLN A 134 9.84 -2.17 -12.85
N GLN A 135 9.34 -3.39 -13.08
CA GLN A 135 9.49 -4.52 -12.16
C GLN A 135 10.95 -4.87 -11.85
N ALA A 136 11.80 -5.00 -12.87
CA ALA A 136 13.22 -5.30 -12.68
C ALA A 136 13.91 -4.21 -11.85
N PHE A 137 13.53 -2.95 -12.04
CA PHE A 137 14.06 -1.84 -11.28
C PHE A 137 13.59 -1.84 -9.83
N VAL A 138 12.32 -2.18 -9.56
CA VAL A 138 11.81 -2.36 -8.20
C VAL A 138 12.60 -3.42 -7.45
N ILE A 139 12.89 -4.56 -8.07
CA ILE A 139 13.72 -5.62 -7.46
C ILE A 139 15.11 -5.05 -7.12
N GLN A 140 15.74 -4.34 -8.04
CA GLN A 140 17.04 -3.68 -7.80
C GLN A 140 16.98 -2.72 -6.60
N LEU A 141 15.92 -1.91 -6.49
CA LEU A 141 15.73 -0.97 -5.37
C LEU A 141 15.59 -1.66 -4.01
N THR A 142 15.07 -2.89 -3.96
CA THR A 142 15.00 -3.66 -2.72
C THR A 142 16.32 -4.25 -2.28
N GLU A 143 17.24 -4.47 -3.22
CA GLU A 143 18.56 -5.09 -3.00
C GLU A 143 19.69 -4.07 -2.81
N SER A 144 19.46 -2.78 -3.18
CA SER A 144 20.47 -1.74 -3.15
C SER A 144 20.04 -0.55 -2.32
N ASP A 145 20.99 0.08 -1.64
CA ASP A 145 20.74 1.32 -0.88
C ASP A 145 20.99 2.58 -1.70
N SER A 146 21.52 2.47 -2.90
CA SER A 146 21.74 3.60 -3.80
C SER A 146 21.64 3.22 -5.27
N VAL A 147 21.32 4.22 -6.10
CA VAL A 147 21.25 4.12 -7.55
C VAL A 147 22.09 5.24 -8.16
N LEU A 148 22.86 4.94 -9.21
CA LEU A 148 23.57 5.96 -10.00
C LEU A 148 22.58 6.70 -10.89
N ALA A 149 22.65 8.02 -10.89
CA ALA A 149 21.78 8.86 -11.74
C ALA A 149 22.02 8.58 -13.23
N THR A 150 23.26 8.26 -13.61
CA THR A 150 23.63 7.93 -14.99
C THR A 150 22.90 6.69 -15.52
N ASP A 151 22.58 5.72 -14.67
CA ASP A 151 21.89 4.48 -15.06
C ASP A 151 20.39 4.71 -15.38
N LEU A 152 19.88 5.90 -15.05
CA LEU A 152 18.49 6.28 -15.23
C LEU A 152 18.25 7.19 -16.44
N ALA A 153 19.30 7.80 -17.01
CA ALA A 153 19.20 8.90 -17.97
C ALA A 153 18.34 8.57 -19.21
N GLU A 154 18.31 7.32 -19.66
CA GLU A 154 17.55 6.88 -20.83
C GLU A 154 16.28 6.08 -20.47
N GLN A 155 15.84 6.11 -19.20
CA GLN A 155 14.76 5.27 -18.70
C GLN A 155 13.68 6.08 -18.00
N PRO A 156 12.77 6.76 -18.73
CA PRO A 156 11.82 7.71 -18.19
C PRO A 156 10.86 7.08 -17.14
N GLU A 157 10.51 5.81 -17.30
CA GLU A 157 9.63 5.12 -16.34
C GLU A 157 10.31 4.86 -14.99
N ARG A 158 11.61 4.60 -15.00
CA ARG A 158 12.41 4.46 -13.76
C ARG A 158 12.63 5.82 -13.08
N LEU A 159 12.91 6.86 -13.88
CA LEU A 159 13.05 8.22 -13.37
C LEU A 159 11.77 8.67 -12.66
N LYS A 160 10.61 8.50 -13.29
CA LYS A 160 9.31 8.84 -12.69
C LYS A 160 9.03 8.06 -11.40
N LEU A 161 9.30 6.76 -11.41
CA LEU A 161 9.12 5.94 -10.21
C LEU A 161 10.01 6.47 -9.07
N LEU A 162 11.30 6.66 -9.32
CA LEU A 162 12.24 7.10 -8.30
C LEU A 162 11.95 8.52 -7.82
N ALA A 163 11.53 9.44 -8.71
CA ALA A 163 11.08 10.78 -8.34
C ALA A 163 9.86 10.75 -7.41
N ASN A 164 8.91 9.86 -7.65
CA ASN A 164 7.79 9.65 -6.73
C ASN A 164 8.26 9.09 -5.37
N LEU A 165 9.24 8.19 -5.36
CA LEU A 165 9.82 7.65 -4.12
C LEU A 165 10.59 8.72 -3.34
N ILE A 166 11.26 9.66 -4.02
CA ILE A 166 11.89 10.84 -3.40
C ILE A 166 10.80 11.74 -2.80
N LYS A 167 9.74 12.02 -3.56
CA LYS A 167 8.64 12.88 -3.11
C LYS A 167 7.98 12.38 -1.83
N ILE A 168 7.86 11.08 -1.66
CA ILE A 168 7.29 10.47 -0.44
C ILE A 168 8.33 10.24 0.67
N GLY A 169 9.55 10.75 0.52
CA GLY A 169 10.59 10.65 1.54
C GLY A 169 11.18 9.25 1.72
N ALA A 170 11.20 8.44 0.68
CA ALA A 170 11.84 7.13 0.70
C ALA A 170 13.29 7.16 0.17
N TYR A 171 13.60 8.08 -0.70
CA TYR A 171 14.92 8.33 -1.29
C TYR A 171 15.28 9.80 -1.22
N GLU A 172 16.58 10.11 -1.27
CA GLU A 172 17.14 11.46 -1.31
C GLU A 172 18.20 11.58 -2.40
N ILE A 173 18.40 12.81 -2.86
CA ILE A 173 19.39 13.15 -3.90
C ILE A 173 20.69 13.56 -3.21
N ASN A 174 21.83 12.92 -3.60
CA ASN A 174 23.17 13.19 -3.08
C ASN A 174 24.14 13.56 -4.22
#